data_3ea074cd5bec5cac3907208974f153f7
#
_entry.id   3ea074cd5bec5cac3907208974f153f7
#
_cell.length_a   1.000
_cell.length_b   1.000
_cell.length_c   1.000
_cell.angle_alpha   90.00
_cell.angle_beta   90.00
_cell.angle_gamma   90.00
#
_symmetry.space_group_name_H-M   'P 1'
#
loop_
_entity.id
_entity.type
_entity.pdbx_description
1 polymer ?
#
loop_
_entity_poly.entity_id
_entity_poly.type
_entity_poly.pdbx_seq_one_letter_code
_entity_poly.pdbx_strand_id
1 'polypeptide(L)'
;KKAVSKSNHRAVVKYIKNEIAKCEFQEKIFNNWDCNNLSVGDNADRVARAAVQALNNFAKNAYDQSSSAITLFHNNDVPGDIGIGKWTKDTLHIRTCFDSTCPAQTKANAPEIIQDTIYVE
;
A
#
# COMPACT_ATOMS: atom_id res chain seq x y z
N LYS A 1 -6.74 -3.37 -17.41
CA LYS A 1 -5.58 -3.43 -16.50
C LYS A 1 -5.42 -2.15 -15.69
N LYS A 2 -5.45 -1.01 -16.38
CA LYS A 2 -5.33 0.30 -15.73
C LYS A 2 -6.47 0.56 -14.76
N ALA A 3 -7.71 0.34 -15.19
CA ALA A 3 -8.90 0.56 -14.35
C ALA A 3 -8.91 -0.37 -13.14
N VAL A 4 -8.52 -1.63 -13.33
CA VAL A 4 -8.44 -2.60 -12.22
C VAL A 4 -7.38 -2.18 -11.23
N SER A 5 -6.21 -1.75 -11.69
CA SER A 5 -5.12 -1.30 -10.82
C SER A 5 -5.52 -0.08 -10.02
N LYS A 6 -6.22 0.88 -10.64
CA LYS A 6 -6.72 2.06 -9.93
C LYS A 6 -7.76 1.69 -8.87
N SER A 7 -8.67 0.80 -9.22
CA SER A 7 -9.71 0.34 -8.30
C SER A 7 -9.08 -0.39 -7.10
N ASN A 8 -8.11 -1.26 -7.36
CA ASN A 8 -7.40 -1.97 -6.31
C ASN A 8 -6.63 -1.01 -5.39
N HIS A 9 -5.98 -0.01 -5.98
CA HIS A 9 -5.27 1.00 -5.21
C HIS A 9 -6.20 1.72 -4.23
N ARG A 10 -7.36 2.18 -4.73
CA ARG A 10 -8.34 2.89 -3.89
C ARG A 10 -8.87 2.00 -2.77
N ALA A 11 -9.13 0.74 -3.09
CA ALA A 11 -9.62 -0.21 -2.09
C ALA A 11 -8.59 -0.45 -0.99
N VAL A 12 -7.30 -0.53 -1.35
CA VAL A 12 -6.21 -0.70 -0.39
C VAL A 12 -6.11 0.52 0.53
N VAL A 13 -6.14 1.71 -0.04
CA VAL A 13 -6.08 2.95 0.74
C VAL A 13 -7.24 3.00 1.75
N LYS A 14 -8.44 2.72 1.28
CA LYS A 14 -9.62 2.71 2.13
C LYS A 14 -9.52 1.67 3.25
N TYR A 15 -9.07 0.47 2.91
CA TYR A 15 -8.90 -0.61 3.89
C TYR A 15 -7.94 -0.20 5.00
N ILE A 16 -6.77 0.32 4.64
CA ILE A 16 -5.76 0.69 5.63
C ILE A 16 -6.26 1.83 6.51
N LYS A 17 -6.88 2.86 5.93
CA LYS A 17 -7.45 3.96 6.70
C LYS A 17 -8.50 3.47 7.68
N ASN A 18 -9.39 2.58 7.24
CA ASN A 18 -10.44 2.04 8.09
C ASN A 18 -9.88 1.18 9.22
N GLU A 19 -8.85 0.37 8.93
CA GLU A 19 -8.24 -0.47 9.96
C GLU A 19 -7.55 0.38 11.04
N ILE A 20 -6.80 1.39 10.63
CA ILE A 20 -6.15 2.30 11.58
C ILE A 20 -7.20 3.01 12.45
N ALA A 21 -8.29 3.48 11.84
CA ALA A 21 -9.36 4.15 12.57
C ALA A 21 -10.02 3.25 13.62
N LYS A 22 -10.08 1.94 13.36
CA LYS A 22 -10.66 0.99 14.31
C LYS A 22 -9.89 0.90 15.62
N CYS A 23 -8.64 1.32 15.65
CA CYS A 23 -7.86 1.29 16.89
C CYS A 23 -8.41 2.22 17.97
N GLU A 24 -9.32 3.13 17.64
CA GLU A 24 -10.00 3.97 18.64
C GLU A 24 -10.98 3.19 19.49
N PHE A 25 -11.43 2.01 19.01
CA PHE A 25 -12.42 1.21 19.73
C PHE A 25 -12.15 -0.30 19.68
N GLN A 26 -11.05 -0.73 19.08
CA GLN A 26 -10.64 -2.14 19.03
C GLN A 26 -9.19 -2.27 19.45
N GLU A 27 -8.83 -3.42 19.98
CA GLU A 27 -7.44 -3.71 20.37
C GLU A 27 -6.61 -4.28 19.22
N LYS A 28 -7.25 -4.91 18.27
CA LYS A 28 -6.59 -5.60 17.15
C LYS A 28 -7.14 -5.16 15.80
N ILE A 29 -6.25 -5.02 14.83
CA ILE A 29 -6.59 -4.74 13.43
C ILE A 29 -5.73 -5.61 12.54
N PHE A 30 -5.86 -5.52 11.23
CA PHE A 30 -5.05 -6.28 10.27
C PHE A 30 -4.96 -7.77 10.64
N ASN A 31 -6.08 -8.41 10.91
CA ASN A 31 -6.21 -9.83 11.25
C ASN A 31 -5.63 -10.25 12.60
N ASN A 32 -4.95 -9.47 13.34
CA ASN A 32 -4.49 -9.74 14.70
C ASN A 32 -3.31 -8.86 15.12
N TRP A 33 -3.13 -7.75 14.46
CA TRP A 33 -2.08 -6.81 14.80
C TRP A 33 -2.53 -5.92 15.96
N ASP A 34 -1.69 -5.79 16.98
CA ASP A 34 -2.04 -5.06 18.20
C ASP A 34 -1.94 -3.55 18.00
N CYS A 35 -3.03 -2.85 18.26
CA CYS A 35 -3.10 -1.38 18.13
C CYS A 35 -2.12 -0.64 19.04
N ASN A 36 -1.65 -1.25 20.11
CA ASN A 36 -0.64 -0.65 20.97
C ASN A 36 0.65 -0.33 20.22
N ASN A 37 0.90 -1.03 19.12
CA ASN A 37 2.07 -0.78 18.28
C ASN A 37 2.03 0.59 17.60
N LEU A 38 0.87 1.25 17.56
CA LEU A 38 0.77 2.60 16.99
C LEU A 38 1.50 3.65 17.83
N SER A 39 1.72 3.38 19.10
CA SER A 39 2.42 4.31 20.00
C SER A 39 3.90 4.04 20.15
N VAL A 40 4.41 3.03 19.43
CA VAL A 40 5.83 2.65 19.46
C VAL A 40 6.54 3.30 18.28
N GLY A 41 7.76 3.79 18.48
CA GLY A 41 8.53 4.43 17.41
C GLY A 41 8.59 3.59 16.13
N ASP A 42 8.68 4.24 14.98
CA ASP A 42 8.62 3.60 13.66
C ASP A 42 7.28 2.89 13.39
N ASN A 43 6.21 3.41 13.92
CA ASN A 43 4.89 2.82 13.75
C ASN A 43 4.46 2.71 12.27
N ALA A 44 4.86 3.64 11.41
CA ALA A 44 4.53 3.57 9.98
C ALA A 44 5.11 2.31 9.32
N ASP A 45 6.36 1.95 9.63
CA ASP A 45 6.94 0.73 9.09
C ASP A 45 6.21 -0.52 9.59
N ARG A 46 5.84 -0.53 10.86
CA ARG A 46 5.08 -1.64 11.45
C ARG A 46 3.71 -1.79 10.81
N VAL A 47 3.02 -0.67 10.60
CA VAL A 47 1.71 -0.67 9.93
C VAL A 47 1.84 -1.14 8.49
N ALA A 48 2.86 -0.67 7.76
CA ALA A 48 3.08 -1.08 6.39
C ALA A 48 3.25 -2.60 6.28
N ARG A 49 4.07 -3.19 7.13
CA ARG A 49 4.30 -4.64 7.13
C ARG A 49 3.06 -5.42 7.50
N ALA A 50 2.32 -4.95 8.48
CA ALA A 50 1.07 -5.58 8.90
C ALA A 50 0.03 -5.52 7.79
N ALA A 51 -0.09 -4.38 7.11
CA ALA A 51 -1.02 -4.22 6.01
C ALA A 51 -0.67 -5.14 4.83
N VAL A 52 0.61 -5.24 4.49
CA VAL A 52 1.06 -6.13 3.41
C VAL A 52 0.70 -7.58 3.72
N GLN A 53 0.90 -8.03 4.95
CA GLN A 53 0.52 -9.37 5.35
C GLN A 53 -1.00 -9.58 5.27
N ALA A 54 -1.77 -8.63 5.79
CA ALA A 54 -3.22 -8.75 5.81
C ALA A 54 -3.82 -8.75 4.41
N LEU A 55 -3.19 -8.05 3.48
CA LEU A 55 -3.67 -7.91 2.10
C LEU A 55 -3.00 -8.88 1.11
N ASN A 56 -2.21 -9.83 1.60
CA ASN A 56 -1.41 -10.71 0.76
C ASN A 56 -2.23 -11.40 -0.34
N ASN A 57 -3.46 -11.79 -0.04
CA ASN A 57 -4.34 -12.46 -0.99
C ASN A 57 -5.47 -11.56 -1.51
N PHE A 58 -5.33 -10.26 -1.33
CA PHE A 58 -6.36 -9.30 -1.71
C PHE A 58 -6.65 -9.31 -3.22
N ALA A 59 -5.61 -9.26 -4.04
CA ALA A 59 -5.75 -9.21 -5.49
C ALA A 59 -4.47 -9.68 -6.17
N LYS A 60 -4.63 -10.20 -7.38
CA LYS A 60 -3.52 -10.48 -8.27
C LYS A 60 -3.17 -9.21 -9.05
N ASN A 61 -1.91 -9.10 -9.44
CA ASN A 61 -1.47 -8.00 -10.28
C ASN A 61 -2.17 -8.07 -11.63
N ALA A 62 -2.79 -6.97 -12.06
CA ALA A 62 -3.55 -6.93 -13.31
C ALA A 62 -2.66 -7.15 -14.56
N TYR A 63 -1.37 -6.90 -14.44
CA TYR A 63 -0.39 -7.07 -15.52
C TYR A 63 0.35 -8.42 -15.44
N ASP A 64 0.24 -9.12 -14.30
CA ASP A 64 0.88 -10.42 -14.10
C ASP A 64 0.06 -11.23 -13.08
N GLN A 65 -0.83 -12.05 -13.62
CA GLN A 65 -1.78 -12.82 -12.80
C GLN A 65 -1.12 -13.89 -11.93
N SER A 66 0.17 -14.13 -12.11
CA SER A 66 0.91 -15.08 -11.28
C SER A 66 1.43 -14.43 -9.98
N SER A 67 1.32 -13.12 -9.86
CA SER A 67 1.86 -12.36 -8.72
C SER A 67 0.76 -11.65 -7.95
N SER A 68 0.96 -11.49 -6.64
CA SER A 68 0.11 -10.63 -5.82
C SER A 68 0.31 -9.17 -6.25
N ALA A 69 -0.76 -8.39 -6.23
CA ALA A 69 -0.66 -6.95 -6.46
C ALA A 69 0.02 -6.23 -5.29
N ILE A 70 -0.04 -6.81 -4.09
CA ILE A 70 0.40 -6.14 -2.87
C ILE A 70 1.89 -6.40 -2.62
N THR A 71 2.65 -5.33 -2.38
CA THR A 71 4.08 -5.46 -2.11
C THR A 71 4.52 -4.40 -1.11
N LEU A 72 5.60 -4.68 -0.38
CA LEU A 72 6.26 -3.67 0.42
C LEU A 72 6.87 -2.64 -0.53
N PHE A 73 6.70 -1.36 -0.21
CA PHE A 73 7.18 -0.28 -1.06
C PHE A 73 8.70 -0.40 -1.27
N HIS A 74 9.11 -0.19 -2.52
CA HIS A 74 10.51 -0.09 -2.92
C HIS A 74 10.61 0.91 -4.08
N ASN A 75 11.82 1.25 -4.46
CA ASN A 75 12.05 2.31 -5.44
C ASN A 75 11.75 1.93 -6.89
N ASN A 76 11.54 0.65 -7.15
CA ASN A 76 11.22 0.16 -8.49
C ASN A 76 9.73 -0.08 -8.61
N ASP A 77 9.06 0.73 -9.44
CA ASP A 77 7.63 0.53 -9.69
C ASP A 77 7.46 -0.59 -10.71
N VAL A 78 6.67 -1.59 -10.34
CA VAL A 78 6.27 -2.68 -11.23
C VAL A 78 4.84 -2.42 -11.66
N PRO A 79 4.51 -2.51 -12.96
CA PRO A 79 3.14 -2.26 -13.40
C PRO A 79 2.13 -3.08 -12.62
N GLY A 80 1.14 -2.41 -12.05
CA GLY A 80 0.05 -3.05 -11.32
C GLY A 80 0.34 -3.41 -9.87
N ASP A 81 1.58 -3.30 -9.41
CA ASP A 81 1.91 -3.53 -8.01
C ASP A 81 1.48 -2.32 -7.18
N ILE A 82 0.90 -2.62 -6.02
CA ILE A 82 0.50 -1.62 -5.04
C ILE A 82 1.53 -1.67 -3.92
N GLY A 83 2.44 -0.70 -3.92
CA GLY A 83 3.49 -0.62 -2.92
C GLY A 83 2.98 0.07 -1.67
N ILE A 84 3.18 -0.56 -0.52
CA ILE A 84 2.83 -0.01 0.79
C ILE A 84 4.12 0.12 1.57
N GLY A 85 4.43 1.34 2.01
CA GLY A 85 5.68 1.54 2.73
C GLY A 85 5.73 2.78 3.57
N LYS A 86 6.70 2.80 4.46
CA LYS A 86 6.99 3.95 5.32
C LYS A 86 7.55 5.10 4.48
N TRP A 87 7.00 6.28 4.70
CA TRP A 87 7.58 7.53 4.19
C TRP A 87 8.30 8.28 5.30
N THR A 88 7.58 8.56 6.38
CA THR A 88 8.18 9.05 7.63
C THR A 88 7.76 8.10 8.75
N LYS A 89 8.24 8.32 9.98
CA LYS A 89 7.85 7.45 11.09
C LYS A 89 6.34 7.42 11.34
N ASP A 90 5.63 8.48 10.92
CA ASP A 90 4.18 8.63 11.15
C ASP A 90 3.34 8.56 9.89
N THR A 91 3.93 8.36 8.73
CA THR A 91 3.20 8.36 7.45
C THR A 91 3.58 7.20 6.57
N LEU A 92 2.58 6.69 5.86
CA LEU A 92 2.73 5.67 4.83
C LEU A 92 2.52 6.29 3.46
N HIS A 93 3.22 5.77 2.47
CA HIS A 93 2.84 5.95 1.07
C HIS A 93 2.25 4.66 0.54
N ILE A 94 1.16 4.80 -0.19
CA ILE A 94 0.57 3.73 -1.00
C ILE A 94 0.76 4.17 -2.44
N ARG A 95 1.53 3.42 -3.20
CA ARG A 95 1.94 3.83 -4.54
C ARG A 95 1.67 2.75 -5.56
N THR A 96 1.03 3.11 -6.65
CA THR A 96 0.74 2.18 -7.75
C THR A 96 1.11 2.84 -9.06
N CYS A 97 1.91 2.15 -9.86
CA CYS A 97 2.14 2.51 -11.25
C CYS A 97 1.25 1.62 -12.10
N PHE A 98 0.37 2.23 -12.90
CA PHE A 98 -0.58 1.47 -13.71
C PHE A 98 -0.34 1.69 -15.20
N ASP A 99 0.92 1.81 -15.56
CA ASP A 99 1.35 2.02 -16.92
C ASP A 99 2.37 0.93 -17.25
N SER A 100 2.24 0.31 -18.43
CA SER A 100 3.18 -0.72 -18.86
C SER A 100 4.60 -0.21 -19.04
N THR A 101 4.80 1.12 -19.04
CA THR A 101 6.13 1.73 -19.12
C THR A 101 6.85 1.85 -17.79
N CYS A 102 6.22 1.42 -16.69
CA CYS A 102 6.89 1.41 -15.38
C CYS A 102 8.12 0.49 -15.43
N PRO A 103 9.22 0.89 -14.84
CA PRO A 103 9.54 2.11 -14.10
C PRO A 103 10.23 3.17 -14.97
N ALA A 104 9.56 3.67 -15.99
CA ALA A 104 10.13 4.66 -16.90
C ALA A 104 10.79 5.82 -16.15
N GLN A 105 12.00 6.16 -16.57
CA GLN A 105 12.81 7.15 -15.89
C GLN A 105 12.87 8.49 -16.62
N THR A 106 12.29 8.59 -17.80
CA THR A 106 12.38 9.80 -18.61
C THR A 106 11.12 10.66 -18.45
N LYS A 107 11.29 11.96 -18.48
CA LYS A 107 10.17 12.90 -18.36
C LYS A 107 9.18 12.78 -19.50
N ALA A 108 9.67 12.48 -20.69
CA ALA A 108 8.82 12.35 -21.88
C ALA A 108 7.86 11.17 -21.80
N ASN A 109 8.25 10.13 -21.06
CA ASN A 109 7.50 8.90 -20.94
C ASN A 109 7.24 8.56 -19.48
N ALA A 110 7.00 9.58 -18.64
CA ALA A 110 6.72 9.37 -17.24
C ALA A 110 5.50 8.46 -17.08
N PRO A 111 5.61 7.39 -16.29
CA PRO A 111 4.49 6.48 -16.10
C PRO A 111 3.37 7.14 -15.31
N GLU A 112 2.16 6.64 -15.49
CA GLU A 112 1.03 7.08 -14.69
C GLU A 112 1.12 6.44 -13.31
N ILE A 113 1.18 7.26 -12.28
CA ILE A 113 1.34 6.81 -10.90
C ILE A 113 0.27 7.48 -10.04
N ILE A 114 -0.33 6.69 -9.14
CA ILE A 114 -1.14 7.22 -8.05
C ILE A 114 -0.37 6.97 -6.77
N GLN A 115 -0.27 8.00 -5.95
CA GLN A 115 0.34 7.90 -4.64
C GLN A 115 -0.52 8.60 -3.61
N ASP A 116 -0.84 7.89 -2.55
CA ASP A 116 -1.59 8.43 -1.41
C ASP A 116 -0.73 8.37 -0.16
N THR A 117 -0.95 9.34 0.73
CA THR A 117 -0.28 9.41 2.02
C THR A 117 -1.29 9.12 3.11
N ILE A 118 -0.94 8.23 4.04
CA ILE A 118 -1.78 7.88 5.18
C ILE A 118 -1.02 8.21 6.46
N TYR A 119 -1.67 8.93 7.36
CA TYR A 119 -1.13 9.22 8.68
C TYR A 119 -1.54 8.11 9.65
N VAL A 120 -0.56 7.59 10.40
CA VAL A 120 -0.77 6.40 11.24
C VAL A 120 -0.89 6.73 12.74
N GLU A 121 -1.11 7.97 13.06
CA GLU A 121 -1.35 8.37 14.45
C GLU A 121 -2.81 8.29 14.81
#